data_5c853375ad03ce407779ce50330474cd
#
_entry.id   5c853375ad03ce407779ce50330474cd
#
_cell.length_a   1.000
_cell.length_b   1.000
_cell.length_c   1.000
_cell.angle_alpha   90.00
_cell.angle_beta   90.00
_cell.angle_gamma   90.00
#
_symmetry.space_group_name_H-M   'P 1'
#
loop_
_entity.id
_entity.type
_entity.pdbx_description
1 polymer ?
#
loop_
_entity_poly.entity_id
_entity_poly.type
_entity_poly.pdbx_seq_one_letter_code
_entity_poly.pdbx_strand_id
1 'polypeptide(L)'
;MDVTPEQACAHPNWSMGRKISVDSATMMNKGLEVIEAHWLFDAPPERIEVVVHPRSVIHSMVEYEDGSVLAQLGNPDMRTPIAHALAWPRRMDSGVAFLDFARLGRLEFEAPDFARFPCLRLAFAALVRGGTTPAILNAANEVAVQAFL
;
A
#
# COMPACT_ATOMS: atom_id res chain seq x y z
N MET A 1 1.68 -19.30 -13.82
CA MET A 1 1.41 -19.93 -12.51
C MET A 1 -0.03 -19.56 -12.18
N ASP A 2 -0.89 -20.53 -12.13
CA ASP A 2 -2.32 -20.30 -11.92
C ASP A 2 -2.56 -20.21 -10.40
N VAL A 3 -2.75 -18.99 -9.89
CA VAL A 3 -3.03 -18.72 -8.48
C VAL A 3 -4.53 -18.91 -8.23
N THR A 4 -4.90 -19.69 -7.21
CA THR A 4 -6.31 -19.88 -6.84
C THR A 4 -6.82 -18.72 -5.96
N PRO A 5 -8.15 -18.48 -5.88
CA PRO A 5 -8.73 -17.51 -4.97
C PRO A 5 -8.29 -17.68 -3.51
N GLU A 6 -8.19 -18.91 -3.04
CA GLU A 6 -7.75 -19.22 -1.67
C GLU A 6 -6.29 -18.80 -1.44
N GLN A 7 -5.42 -19.06 -2.42
CA GLN A 7 -4.02 -18.64 -2.36
C GLN A 7 -3.88 -17.13 -2.39
N ALA A 8 -4.65 -16.44 -3.25
CA ALA A 8 -4.63 -14.97 -3.33
C ALA A 8 -5.17 -14.31 -2.03
N CYS A 9 -6.12 -14.96 -1.36
CA CYS A 9 -6.69 -14.49 -0.10
C CYS A 9 -5.84 -14.83 1.14
N ALA A 10 -4.82 -15.67 1.02
CA ALA A 10 -3.95 -16.07 2.13
C ALA A 10 -2.83 -15.05 2.37
N HIS A 11 -3.19 -13.85 2.89
CA HIS A 11 -2.18 -12.82 3.19
C HIS A 11 -1.35 -13.21 4.43
N PRO A 12 0.01 -13.11 4.36
CA PRO A 12 0.89 -13.61 5.44
C PRO A 12 0.79 -12.82 6.75
N ASN A 13 0.44 -11.54 6.70
CA ASN A 13 0.47 -10.63 7.85
C ASN A 13 -0.90 -10.09 8.26
N TRP A 14 -1.91 -10.13 7.38
CA TRP A 14 -3.20 -9.49 7.59
C TRP A 14 -4.36 -10.45 7.37
N SER A 15 -5.34 -10.39 8.27
CA SER A 15 -6.67 -10.97 8.03
C SER A 15 -7.56 -9.89 7.44
N MET A 16 -7.87 -9.99 6.16
CA MET A 16 -8.59 -8.96 5.40
C MET A 16 -9.77 -9.58 4.64
N GLY A 17 -10.66 -8.70 4.15
CA GLY A 17 -11.71 -9.10 3.21
C GLY A 17 -11.12 -9.66 1.90
N ARG A 18 -11.91 -10.48 1.18
CA ARG A 18 -11.43 -11.19 -0.02
C ARG A 18 -10.95 -10.23 -1.11
N LYS A 19 -11.71 -9.15 -1.37
CA LYS A 19 -11.37 -8.16 -2.41
C LYS A 19 -10.00 -7.53 -2.16
N ILE A 20 -9.79 -6.95 -0.98
CA ILE A 20 -8.53 -6.30 -0.63
C ILE A 20 -7.34 -7.27 -0.59
N SER A 21 -7.58 -8.55 -0.28
CA SER A 21 -6.54 -9.58 -0.33
C SER A 21 -6.06 -9.84 -1.75
N VAL A 22 -6.98 -9.89 -2.73
CA VAL A 22 -6.62 -10.01 -4.15
C VAL A 22 -5.90 -8.75 -4.63
N ASP A 23 -6.37 -7.55 -4.24
CA ASP A 23 -5.71 -6.29 -4.59
C ASP A 23 -4.29 -6.20 -4.01
N SER A 24 -4.07 -6.73 -2.82
CA SER A 24 -2.73 -6.83 -2.23
C SER A 24 -1.86 -7.82 -2.99
N ALA A 25 -2.38 -9.01 -3.30
CA ALA A 25 -1.65 -10.05 -4.03
C ALA A 25 -1.24 -9.63 -5.44
N THR A 26 -2.01 -8.76 -6.10
CA THR A 26 -1.74 -8.22 -7.44
C THR A 26 -0.97 -6.90 -7.44
N MET A 27 -0.73 -6.31 -6.26
CA MET A 27 -0.28 -4.93 -6.07
C MET A 27 -1.22 -3.87 -6.65
N MET A 28 -2.48 -4.20 -6.97
CA MET A 28 -3.47 -3.19 -7.33
C MET A 28 -3.75 -2.25 -6.14
N ASN A 29 -3.82 -2.78 -4.92
CA ASN A 29 -3.97 -1.95 -3.73
C ASN A 29 -2.88 -0.88 -3.65
N LYS A 30 -1.63 -1.26 -3.86
CA LYS A 30 -0.51 -0.31 -3.89
C LYS A 30 -0.63 0.68 -5.07
N GLY A 31 -1.14 0.23 -6.20
CA GLY A 31 -1.44 1.11 -7.34
C GLY A 31 -2.50 2.16 -7.03
N LEU A 32 -3.56 1.79 -6.32
CA LEU A 32 -4.59 2.73 -5.86
C LEU A 32 -4.03 3.72 -4.84
N GLU A 33 -3.17 3.27 -3.92
CA GLU A 33 -2.48 4.13 -2.96
C GLU A 33 -1.54 5.16 -3.64
N VAL A 34 -0.92 4.82 -4.78
CA VAL A 34 -0.15 5.79 -5.59
C VAL A 34 -1.07 6.89 -6.11
N ILE A 35 -2.26 6.54 -6.60
CA ILE A 35 -3.25 7.52 -7.07
C ILE A 35 -3.75 8.37 -5.89
N GLU A 36 -3.99 7.77 -4.74
CA GLU A 36 -4.38 8.49 -3.52
C GLU A 36 -3.29 9.47 -3.08
N ALA A 37 -2.04 9.05 -3.05
CA ALA A 37 -0.91 9.89 -2.66
C ALA A 37 -0.77 11.11 -3.56
N HIS A 38 -0.97 10.96 -4.87
CA HIS A 38 -1.00 12.08 -5.81
C HIS A 38 -2.03 13.13 -5.39
N TRP A 39 -3.27 12.72 -5.13
CA TRP A 39 -4.35 13.64 -4.79
C TRP A 39 -4.26 14.21 -3.37
N LEU A 40 -3.79 13.42 -2.40
CA LEU A 40 -3.70 13.86 -1.00
C LEU A 40 -2.54 14.83 -0.77
N PHE A 41 -1.44 14.67 -1.50
CA PHE A 41 -0.22 15.44 -1.28
C PHE A 41 0.14 16.38 -2.42
N ASP A 42 -0.70 16.45 -3.47
CA ASP A 42 -0.40 17.19 -4.71
C ASP A 42 0.99 16.83 -5.28
N ALA A 43 1.37 15.56 -5.13
CA ALA A 43 2.65 15.07 -5.57
C ALA A 43 2.56 14.60 -7.03
N PRO A 44 3.42 15.08 -7.94
CA PRO A 44 3.42 14.59 -9.31
C PRO A 44 3.84 13.12 -9.36
N PRO A 45 3.34 12.33 -10.33
CA PRO A 45 3.59 10.89 -10.40
C PRO A 45 5.08 10.50 -10.37
N GLU A 46 5.94 11.37 -10.91
CA GLU A 46 7.40 11.17 -10.99
C GLU A 46 8.09 11.31 -9.61
N ARG A 47 7.39 11.85 -8.62
CA ARG A 47 7.87 11.97 -7.23
C ARG A 47 7.27 10.93 -6.30
N ILE A 48 6.50 9.99 -6.83
CA ILE A 48 5.91 8.91 -6.04
C ILE A 48 6.61 7.61 -6.39
N GLU A 49 7.33 7.06 -5.44
CA GLU A 49 8.01 5.78 -5.58
C GLU A 49 7.34 4.70 -4.73
N VAL A 50 7.43 3.47 -5.22
CA VAL A 50 6.97 2.28 -4.50
C VAL A 50 8.17 1.41 -4.20
N VAL A 51 8.33 1.05 -2.95
CA VAL A 51 9.27 0.02 -2.49
C VAL A 51 8.53 -1.12 -1.83
N VAL A 52 9.02 -2.32 -2.01
CA VAL A 52 8.50 -3.51 -1.33
C VAL A 52 9.25 -3.69 -0.01
N HIS A 53 8.51 -3.77 1.08
CA HIS A 53 9.06 -4.01 2.41
C HIS A 53 8.36 -5.23 3.04
N PRO A 54 8.95 -6.44 2.96
CA PRO A 54 8.27 -7.70 3.31
C PRO A 54 7.73 -7.74 4.75
N ARG A 55 8.40 -7.08 5.69
CA ARG A 55 7.96 -7.04 7.09
C ARG A 55 6.81 -6.05 7.35
N SER A 56 6.51 -5.19 6.40
CA SER A 56 5.42 -4.21 6.49
C SER A 56 5.40 -3.38 7.79
N VAL A 57 6.57 -3.01 8.28
CA VAL A 57 6.76 -2.18 9.48
C VAL A 57 6.82 -0.71 9.10
N ILE A 58 7.45 -0.38 7.98
CA ILE A 58 7.41 0.95 7.37
C ILE A 58 6.20 1.02 6.45
N HIS A 59 5.39 2.07 6.63
CA HIS A 59 4.17 2.28 5.86
C HIS A 59 4.28 3.43 4.87
N SER A 60 5.08 4.47 5.20
CA SER A 60 5.36 5.59 4.30
C SER A 60 6.70 6.22 4.60
N MET A 61 7.28 6.86 3.59
CA MET A 61 8.52 7.62 3.69
C MET A 61 8.39 8.91 2.90
N VAL A 62 9.07 9.96 3.38
CA VAL A 62 9.23 11.22 2.67
C VAL A 62 10.72 11.50 2.57
N GLU A 63 11.21 11.65 1.34
CA GLU A 63 12.56 12.08 1.06
C GLU A 63 12.58 13.58 0.80
N TYR A 64 13.49 14.29 1.46
CA TYR A 64 13.68 15.73 1.33
C TYR A 64 14.80 16.06 0.37
N GLU A 65 14.84 17.33 -0.10
CA GLU A 65 15.86 17.81 -1.05
C GLU A 65 17.29 17.74 -0.52
N ASP A 66 17.47 17.70 0.79
CA ASP A 66 18.78 17.51 1.44
C ASP A 66 19.22 16.05 1.56
N GLY A 67 18.41 15.11 1.02
CA GLY A 67 18.66 13.68 1.09
C GLY A 67 18.25 13.02 2.41
N SER A 68 17.68 13.77 3.36
CA SER A 68 17.13 13.16 4.57
C SER A 68 15.81 12.46 4.30
N VAL A 69 15.54 11.36 5.02
CA VAL A 69 14.31 10.59 4.89
C VAL A 69 13.60 10.51 6.24
N LEU A 70 12.32 10.88 6.25
CA LEU A 70 11.44 10.59 7.37
C LEU A 70 10.54 9.40 7.03
N ALA A 71 10.45 8.45 7.96
CA ALA A 71 9.62 7.26 7.81
C ALA A 71 8.59 7.15 8.93
N GLN A 72 7.37 6.75 8.58
CA GLN A 72 6.37 6.33 9.55
C GLN A 72 6.48 4.82 9.74
N LEU A 73 6.74 4.41 10.99
CA LEU A 73 6.86 3.01 11.37
C LEU A 73 5.81 2.65 12.42
N GLY A 74 5.38 1.40 12.39
CA GLY A 74 4.47 0.82 13.37
C GLY A 74 4.29 -0.68 13.14
N ASN A 75 3.73 -1.38 14.12
CA ASN A 75 3.25 -2.72 13.85
C ASN A 75 2.11 -2.65 12.82
N PRO A 76 1.99 -3.64 11.92
CA PRO A 76 0.94 -3.67 10.91
C PRO A 76 -0.43 -3.95 11.56
N ASP A 77 -1.08 -2.88 12.04
CA ASP A 77 -2.35 -2.93 12.75
C ASP A 77 -3.16 -1.66 12.48
N MET A 78 -4.36 -1.82 11.91
CA MET A 78 -5.24 -0.71 11.55
C MET A 78 -5.75 0.11 12.74
N ARG A 79 -5.66 -0.40 13.96
CA ARG A 79 -6.01 0.38 15.17
C ARG A 79 -5.14 1.62 15.31
N THR A 80 -3.88 1.57 14.86
CA THR A 80 -2.97 2.73 14.92
C THR A 80 -3.46 3.91 14.07
N PRO A 81 -3.69 3.79 12.77
CA PRO A 81 -4.18 4.91 11.96
C PRO A 81 -5.61 5.33 12.33
N ILE A 82 -6.48 4.40 12.74
CA ILE A 82 -7.84 4.71 13.19
C ILE A 82 -7.79 5.56 14.46
N ALA A 83 -7.03 5.15 15.46
CA ALA A 83 -6.85 5.91 16.71
C ALA A 83 -6.26 7.29 16.44
N HIS A 84 -5.30 7.40 15.51
CA HIS A 84 -4.74 8.68 15.11
C HIS A 84 -5.79 9.61 14.48
N ALA A 85 -6.59 9.09 13.56
CA ALA A 85 -7.63 9.88 12.89
C ALA A 85 -8.70 10.36 13.88
N LEU A 86 -9.13 9.49 14.81
CA LEU A 86 -10.16 9.83 15.80
C LEU A 86 -9.66 10.83 16.86
N ALA A 87 -8.39 10.79 17.20
CA ALA A 87 -7.82 11.63 18.25
C ALA A 87 -7.16 12.93 17.72
N TRP A 88 -7.06 13.10 16.41
CA TRP A 88 -6.38 14.26 15.81
C TRP A 88 -6.78 15.60 16.47
N PRO A 89 -5.83 16.51 16.78
CA PRO A 89 -4.37 16.42 16.52
C PRO A 89 -3.57 15.70 17.61
N ARG A 90 -4.23 15.20 18.64
CA ARG A 90 -3.57 14.47 19.75
C ARG A 90 -3.33 13.01 19.36
N ARG A 91 -2.50 12.33 20.16
CA ARG A 91 -2.34 10.89 20.11
C ARG A 91 -3.13 10.25 21.26
N MET A 92 -3.74 9.09 20.98
CA MET A 92 -4.38 8.27 22.00
C MET A 92 -3.78 6.86 22.00
N ASP A 93 -3.98 6.14 23.10
CA ASP A 93 -3.63 4.72 23.14
C ASP A 93 -4.53 3.93 22.18
N SER A 94 -3.90 3.20 21.27
CA SER A 94 -4.58 2.33 20.31
C SER A 94 -4.66 0.87 20.78
N GLY A 95 -4.04 0.53 21.90
CA GLY A 95 -3.87 -0.84 22.38
C GLY A 95 -2.93 -1.70 21.50
N VAL A 96 -2.19 -1.08 20.58
CA VAL A 96 -1.19 -1.76 19.74
C VAL A 96 0.15 -1.76 20.45
N ALA A 97 0.83 -2.90 20.49
CA ALA A 97 2.15 -3.00 21.09
C ALA A 97 3.17 -2.10 20.40
N PHE A 98 4.09 -1.53 21.14
CA PHE A 98 5.20 -0.76 20.58
C PHE A 98 6.15 -1.65 19.79
N LEU A 99 6.84 -1.05 18.80
CA LEU A 99 7.90 -1.74 18.08
C LEU A 99 9.10 -2.03 19.01
N ASP A 100 9.54 -3.27 18.98
CA ASP A 100 10.80 -3.68 19.58
C ASP A 100 11.90 -3.63 18.50
N PHE A 101 12.66 -2.55 18.47
CA PHE A 101 13.70 -2.35 17.47
C PHE A 101 14.86 -3.35 17.59
N ALA A 102 15.17 -3.82 18.80
CA ALA A 102 16.20 -4.83 18.99
C ALA A 102 15.80 -6.17 18.38
N ARG A 103 14.53 -6.57 18.55
CA ARG A 103 13.95 -7.76 17.93
C ARG A 103 13.73 -7.60 16.43
N LEU A 104 13.37 -6.39 15.99
CA LEU A 104 13.22 -6.06 14.57
C LEU A 104 14.54 -6.24 13.81
N GLY A 105 15.63 -5.73 14.37
CA GLY A 105 17.01 -5.90 13.91
C GLY A 105 17.31 -5.16 12.62
N ARG A 106 16.69 -5.54 11.51
CA ARG A 106 16.95 -4.98 10.18
C ARG A 106 15.67 -4.70 9.40
N LEU A 107 15.74 -3.74 8.50
CA LEU A 107 14.71 -3.41 7.51
C LEU A 107 15.24 -3.80 6.13
N GLU A 108 14.41 -4.48 5.36
CA GLU A 108 14.76 -4.96 4.03
C GLU A 108 13.83 -4.32 3.01
N PHE A 109 14.38 -3.91 1.88
CA PHE A 109 13.64 -3.28 0.81
C PHE A 109 13.99 -3.91 -0.53
N GLU A 110 12.99 -4.00 -1.41
CA GLU A 110 13.10 -4.52 -2.76
C GLU A 110 12.41 -3.57 -3.74
N ALA A 111 12.92 -3.50 -4.95
CA ALA A 111 12.21 -2.81 -6.02
C ALA A 111 10.98 -3.62 -6.46
N PRO A 112 9.87 -2.97 -6.81
CA PRO A 112 8.69 -3.67 -7.33
C PRO A 112 8.97 -4.27 -8.71
N ASP A 113 8.55 -5.51 -8.91
CA ASP A 113 8.63 -6.18 -10.22
C ASP A 113 7.38 -5.83 -11.05
N PHE A 114 7.48 -4.83 -11.90
CA PHE A 114 6.39 -4.39 -12.77
C PHE A 114 5.98 -5.42 -13.85
N ALA A 115 6.83 -6.39 -14.17
CA ALA A 115 6.48 -7.46 -15.09
C ALA A 115 5.61 -8.52 -14.39
N ARG A 116 5.98 -8.87 -13.17
CA ARG A 116 5.22 -9.79 -12.32
C ARG A 116 3.91 -9.18 -11.80
N PHE A 117 3.90 -7.86 -11.52
CA PHE A 117 2.77 -7.12 -10.97
C PHE A 117 2.30 -6.01 -11.92
N PRO A 118 1.67 -6.37 -13.05
CA PRO A 118 1.25 -5.40 -14.06
C PRO A 118 0.20 -4.40 -13.55
N CYS A 119 -0.58 -4.73 -12.51
CA CYS A 119 -1.58 -3.83 -11.93
C CYS A 119 -0.96 -2.54 -11.40
N LEU A 120 0.23 -2.61 -10.79
CA LEU A 120 0.94 -1.42 -10.34
C LEU A 120 1.31 -0.50 -11.51
N ARG A 121 1.81 -1.08 -12.60
CA ARG A 121 2.12 -0.31 -13.83
C ARG A 121 0.88 0.32 -14.45
N LEU A 122 -0.25 -0.40 -14.46
CA LEU A 122 -1.53 0.12 -14.95
C LEU A 122 -2.01 1.31 -14.12
N ALA A 123 -1.81 1.29 -12.81
CA ALA A 123 -2.18 2.40 -11.94
C ALA A 123 -1.36 3.68 -12.24
N PHE A 124 -0.04 3.56 -12.39
CA PHE A 124 0.78 4.70 -12.84
C PHE A 124 0.36 5.22 -14.21
N ALA A 125 0.09 4.33 -15.17
CA ALA A 125 -0.39 4.73 -16.49
C ALA A 125 -1.75 5.43 -16.44
N ALA A 126 -2.67 4.96 -15.60
CA ALA A 126 -3.97 5.59 -15.40
C ALA A 126 -3.84 6.98 -14.75
N LEU A 127 -2.95 7.11 -13.78
CA LEU A 127 -2.66 8.39 -13.11
C LEU A 127 -2.10 9.41 -14.11
N VAL A 128 -1.08 9.05 -14.88
CA VAL A 128 -0.45 9.92 -15.89
C VAL A 128 -1.46 10.33 -16.97
N ARG A 129 -2.32 9.41 -17.41
CA ARG A 129 -3.36 9.72 -18.39
C ARG A 129 -4.41 10.70 -17.84
N GLY A 130 -4.69 10.64 -16.54
CA GLY A 130 -5.60 11.57 -15.85
C GLY A 130 -7.09 11.42 -16.26
N GLY A 131 -7.84 12.46 -16.00
CA GLY A 131 -9.28 12.49 -16.26
C GLY A 131 -10.03 11.39 -15.50
N THR A 132 -10.89 10.65 -16.18
CA THR A 132 -11.66 9.53 -15.59
C THR A 132 -10.89 8.20 -15.57
N THR A 133 -9.67 8.13 -16.08
CA THR A 133 -8.92 6.88 -16.23
C THR A 133 -8.69 6.14 -14.89
N PRO A 134 -8.38 6.81 -13.78
CA PRO A 134 -8.30 6.14 -12.48
C PRO A 134 -9.61 5.46 -12.06
N ALA A 135 -10.76 6.12 -12.29
CA ALA A 135 -12.06 5.54 -11.99
C ALA A 135 -12.37 4.33 -12.87
N ILE A 136 -11.99 4.38 -14.15
CA ILE A 136 -12.13 3.26 -15.10
C ILE A 136 -11.27 2.08 -14.65
N LEU A 137 -10.01 2.33 -14.21
CA LEU A 137 -9.14 1.31 -13.68
C LEU A 137 -9.77 0.62 -12.46
N ASN A 138 -10.29 1.40 -11.51
CA ASN A 138 -10.93 0.84 -10.32
C ASN A 138 -12.17 0.01 -10.68
N ALA A 139 -13.04 0.51 -11.57
CA ALA A 139 -14.22 -0.22 -12.01
C ALA A 139 -13.87 -1.54 -12.71
N ALA A 140 -12.85 -1.53 -13.57
CA ALA A 140 -12.35 -2.75 -14.21
C ALA A 140 -11.79 -3.75 -13.19
N ASN A 141 -11.06 -3.27 -12.18
CA ASN A 141 -10.55 -4.09 -11.11
C ASN A 141 -11.67 -4.74 -10.27
N GLU A 142 -12.73 -3.99 -9.93
CA GLU A 142 -13.89 -4.54 -9.21
C GLU A 142 -14.50 -5.73 -9.97
N VAL A 143 -14.73 -5.57 -11.28
CA VAL A 143 -15.28 -6.64 -12.13
C VAL A 143 -14.33 -7.84 -12.21
N ALA A 144 -13.03 -7.58 -12.42
CA ALA A 144 -12.03 -8.65 -12.53
C ALA A 144 -11.89 -9.45 -11.23
N VAL A 145 -11.84 -8.77 -10.08
CA VAL A 145 -11.75 -9.42 -8.77
C VAL A 145 -13.00 -10.24 -8.47
N GLN A 146 -14.19 -9.70 -8.76
CA GLN A 146 -15.44 -10.43 -8.57
C GLN A 146 -15.51 -11.69 -9.45
N ALA A 147 -15.03 -11.61 -10.69
CA ALA A 147 -15.00 -12.76 -11.59
C ALA A 147 -13.96 -13.82 -11.21
N PHE A 148 -12.89 -13.40 -10.53
CA PHE A 148 -11.84 -14.29 -10.02
C PHE A 148 -12.26 -15.03 -8.74
N LEU A 149 -13.02 -14.38 -7.85
CA LEU A 149 -13.44 -14.90 -6.53
C LEU A 149 -14.66 -15.82 -6.61
#